data_4cc6413b1ff164064433a51057fb4780
#
_entry.id   4cc6413b1ff164064433a51057fb4780
#
_cell.length_a   1.000
_cell.length_b   1.000
_cell.length_c   1.000
_cell.angle_alpha   90.00
_cell.angle_beta   90.00
_cell.angle_gamma   90.00
#
_symmetry.space_group_name_H-M   'P 1'
#
loop_
_entity.id
_entity.type
_entity.pdbx_description
1 polymer ?
#
loop_
_entity_poly.entity_id
_entity_poly.type
_entity_poly.pdbx_seq_one_letter_code
_entity_poly.pdbx_strand_id
1 'polypeptide(L)'
;IGAVTGGSNSLTLSTGDNVADTDISASGAISGVTTLTLSDVGGTATLSADVDVTTLTVGNTVANVAFTGNGSSVANAVSFANDGTLILGTNGGTQTYNGGLTTTSVSGTVTLNGTIATSDDAVVLGAATLASDVTLNSAGGAISTGAITGTSTDDLIVTSSGGSTNTISLGAIGGSGNVHNVSATAGTSITLTGNVTTANASGNTVSLNAPSINIGNVTIDTNNTNHDGNVSFIVNTLSNSGHTVDAGTATFQIAPNTASHVIEFASSNSGNISEDAFYDSDFS
;
A
#
# COMPACT_ATOMS: atom_id res chain seq x y z
N ILE A 1 15.44 3.12 25.53
CA ILE A 1 14.33 2.82 26.46
C ILE A 1 14.11 1.32 26.40
N GLY A 2 14.16 0.64 27.55
CA GLY A 2 13.79 -0.77 27.71
C GLY A 2 12.28 -0.98 27.64
N ALA A 3 11.81 -2.17 28.03
CA ALA A 3 10.39 -2.47 28.06
C ALA A 3 9.62 -1.54 29.00
N VAL A 4 8.45 -1.10 28.53
CA VAL A 4 7.53 -0.24 29.29
C VAL A 4 6.17 -0.93 29.40
N THR A 5 5.65 -1.01 30.63
CA THR A 5 4.27 -1.45 30.89
C THR A 5 3.51 -0.29 31.54
N GLY A 6 2.57 0.29 30.81
CA GLY A 6 1.98 1.59 31.19
C GLY A 6 0.87 1.52 32.23
N GLY A 7 0.25 0.36 32.52
CA GLY A 7 -0.85 0.24 33.48
C GLY A 7 -2.02 1.19 33.15
N SER A 8 -2.36 1.34 31.88
CA SER A 8 -3.41 2.23 31.36
C SER A 8 -3.12 3.74 31.54
N ASN A 9 -1.84 4.14 31.65
CA ASN A 9 -1.42 5.53 31.66
C ASN A 9 -0.92 5.99 30.30
N SER A 10 -0.78 7.29 30.11
CA SER A 10 -0.16 7.88 28.92
C SER A 10 1.36 7.97 29.09
N LEU A 11 2.08 7.84 27.97
CA LEU A 11 3.53 7.98 27.87
C LEU A 11 3.86 9.00 26.78
N THR A 12 4.66 10.01 27.14
CA THR A 12 5.24 10.93 26.16
C THR A 12 6.74 10.66 26.06
N LEU A 13 7.22 10.49 24.83
CA LEU A 13 8.63 10.42 24.51
C LEU A 13 9.01 11.68 23.72
N SER A 14 9.97 12.42 24.27
CA SER A 14 10.43 13.68 23.71
C SER A 14 11.91 13.86 24.01
N THR A 15 12.66 14.51 23.11
CA THR A 15 14.05 14.90 23.35
C THR A 15 14.15 16.36 23.83
N GLY A 16 12.99 17.07 23.86
CA GLY A 16 12.90 18.47 24.20
C GLY A 16 13.33 19.41 23.07
N ASP A 17 12.68 20.54 22.96
CA ASP A 17 12.98 21.69 22.09
C ASP A 17 13.37 21.38 20.62
N ASN A 18 13.06 20.20 20.11
CA ASN A 18 13.33 19.80 18.71
C ASN A 18 14.80 20.06 18.28
N VAL A 19 15.74 19.75 19.15
CA VAL A 19 17.17 19.90 18.86
C VAL A 19 17.59 18.89 17.81
N ALA A 20 18.23 19.35 16.73
CA ALA A 20 18.69 18.50 15.65
C ALA A 20 19.57 17.35 16.19
N ASP A 21 19.47 16.18 15.53
CA ASP A 21 20.24 14.96 15.82
C ASP A 21 20.01 14.36 17.23
N THR A 22 18.93 14.71 17.91
CA THR A 22 18.56 14.08 19.18
C THR A 22 17.57 12.95 18.95
N ASP A 23 17.99 11.72 19.27
CA ASP A 23 17.27 10.50 18.99
C ASP A 23 16.53 9.94 20.19
N ILE A 24 15.41 9.25 19.91
CA ILE A 24 14.77 8.32 20.84
C ILE A 24 15.01 6.91 20.33
N SER A 25 15.51 6.02 21.18
CA SER A 25 15.61 4.60 20.89
C SER A 25 14.84 3.78 21.92
N ALA A 26 13.75 3.14 21.49
CA ALA A 26 12.98 2.20 22.27
C ALA A 26 13.17 0.79 21.69
N SER A 27 14.07 0.03 22.33
CA SER A 27 14.39 -1.35 21.95
C SER A 27 13.60 -2.39 22.74
N GLY A 28 12.88 -1.99 23.77
CA GLY A 28 11.96 -2.85 24.53
C GLY A 28 10.51 -2.60 24.15
N ALA A 29 9.67 -3.61 24.30
CA ALA A 29 8.24 -3.50 24.00
C ALA A 29 7.54 -2.43 24.86
N ILE A 30 6.60 -1.71 24.27
CA ILE A 30 5.74 -0.74 24.94
C ILE A 30 4.32 -1.30 24.95
N SER A 31 3.78 -1.61 26.13
CA SER A 31 2.46 -2.21 26.25
C SER A 31 1.65 -1.63 27.42
N GLY A 32 0.33 -1.79 27.38
CA GLY A 32 -0.57 -1.28 28.42
C GLY A 32 -0.55 0.25 28.57
N VAL A 33 -0.06 0.97 27.57
CA VAL A 33 -0.09 2.42 27.48
C VAL A 33 -1.37 2.83 26.76
N THR A 34 -2.14 3.76 27.34
CA THR A 34 -3.35 4.24 26.68
C THR A 34 -3.00 5.16 25.50
N THR A 35 -2.13 6.13 25.74
CA THR A 35 -1.67 7.05 24.70
C THR A 35 -0.14 7.11 24.69
N LEU A 36 0.47 6.73 23.57
CA LEU A 36 1.87 7.00 23.29
C LEU A 36 1.96 8.25 22.42
N THR A 37 2.68 9.26 22.91
CA THR A 37 2.94 10.49 22.16
C THR A 37 4.44 10.61 21.87
N LEU A 38 4.76 10.81 20.59
CA LEU A 38 6.09 11.24 20.15
C LEU A 38 6.02 12.74 19.84
N SER A 39 6.85 13.55 20.47
CA SER A 39 6.90 15.00 20.26
C SER A 39 8.31 15.54 20.43
N ASP A 40 8.60 16.63 19.74
CA ASP A 40 9.86 17.37 19.88
C ASP A 40 11.09 16.48 19.76
N VAL A 41 11.15 15.66 18.69
CA VAL A 41 12.27 14.78 18.38
C VAL A 41 12.98 15.32 17.14
N GLY A 42 14.15 15.93 17.33
CA GLY A 42 14.91 16.56 16.25
C GLY A 42 15.71 15.57 15.38
N GLY A 43 15.92 14.36 15.86
CA GLY A 43 16.53 13.25 15.13
C GLY A 43 15.51 12.18 14.76
N THR A 44 15.78 10.93 15.12
CA THR A 44 14.91 9.79 14.82
C THR A 44 14.29 9.19 16.07
N ALA A 45 12.96 9.03 16.08
CA ALA A 45 12.29 8.19 17.05
C ALA A 45 12.22 6.75 16.53
N THR A 46 13.09 5.88 17.07
CA THR A 46 13.15 4.45 16.71
C THR A 46 12.41 3.62 17.74
N LEU A 47 11.35 2.93 17.30
CA LEU A 47 10.57 1.97 18.07
C LEU A 47 10.76 0.60 17.41
N SER A 48 11.80 -0.14 17.85
CA SER A 48 12.23 -1.39 17.18
C SER A 48 11.63 -2.65 17.76
N ALA A 49 10.96 -2.55 18.90
CA ALA A 49 10.16 -3.64 19.48
C ALA A 49 8.66 -3.34 19.36
N ASP A 50 7.82 -4.31 19.72
CA ASP A 50 6.39 -4.19 19.58
C ASP A 50 5.81 -3.06 20.44
N VAL A 51 4.88 -2.34 19.87
CA VAL A 51 4.15 -1.24 20.52
C VAL A 51 2.66 -1.57 20.48
N ASP A 52 2.11 -1.90 21.66
CA ASP A 52 0.70 -2.24 21.84
C ASP A 52 0.03 -1.17 22.68
N VAL A 53 -0.62 -0.21 21.98
CA VAL A 53 -1.22 0.97 22.59
C VAL A 53 -2.63 1.24 22.06
N THR A 54 -3.44 1.95 22.84
CA THR A 54 -4.76 2.34 22.35
C THR A 54 -4.62 3.47 21.32
N THR A 55 -3.80 4.48 21.60
CA THR A 55 -3.60 5.64 20.73
C THR A 55 -2.11 5.91 20.53
N LEU A 56 -1.70 6.10 19.28
CA LEU A 56 -0.38 6.61 18.91
C LEU A 56 -0.55 8.01 18.31
N THR A 57 0.17 8.97 18.87
CA THR A 57 0.21 10.35 18.35
C THR A 57 1.63 10.70 17.91
N VAL A 58 1.77 11.10 16.64
CA VAL A 58 3.03 11.55 16.05
C VAL A 58 2.76 12.86 15.32
N GLY A 59 3.31 13.94 15.85
CA GLY A 59 3.12 15.28 15.29
C GLY A 59 4.28 15.73 14.39
N ASN A 60 4.12 16.93 13.84
CA ASN A 60 5.10 17.58 12.97
C ASN A 60 6.34 18.12 13.71
N THR A 61 6.40 17.99 15.02
CA THR A 61 7.61 18.27 15.81
C THR A 61 8.55 17.07 15.93
N VAL A 62 8.22 15.96 15.25
CA VAL A 62 9.07 14.78 15.15
C VAL A 62 9.71 14.77 13.77
N ALA A 63 11.03 14.79 13.70
CA ALA A 63 11.72 14.77 12.43
C ALA A 63 11.54 13.41 11.74
N ASN A 64 12.11 12.33 12.25
CA ASN A 64 12.02 11.04 11.62
C ASN A 64 11.43 9.98 12.56
N VAL A 65 10.71 9.01 11.98
CA VAL A 65 10.13 7.89 12.73
C VAL A 65 10.53 6.57 12.07
N ALA A 66 11.05 5.65 12.89
CA ALA A 66 11.28 4.26 12.54
C ALA A 66 10.43 3.37 13.47
N PHE A 67 9.25 2.98 13.01
CA PHE A 67 8.30 2.14 13.72
C PHE A 67 8.38 0.72 13.14
N THR A 68 9.27 -0.10 13.69
CA THR A 68 9.71 -1.35 13.07
C THR A 68 9.45 -2.60 13.92
N GLY A 69 8.67 -2.50 15.00
CA GLY A 69 8.22 -3.65 15.78
C GLY A 69 7.47 -4.65 14.90
N ASN A 70 7.73 -5.93 15.10
CA ASN A 70 7.23 -7.01 14.24
C ASN A 70 5.74 -7.33 14.45
N GLY A 71 5.21 -7.15 15.67
CA GLY A 71 3.84 -7.50 16.05
C GLY A 71 3.05 -6.32 16.60
N SER A 72 3.44 -5.08 16.29
CA SER A 72 2.82 -3.87 16.87
C SER A 72 1.34 -3.74 16.55
N SER A 73 0.57 -3.24 17.53
CA SER A 73 -0.88 -3.02 17.41
C SER A 73 -1.28 -1.66 17.98
N VAL A 74 -1.99 -0.85 17.20
CA VAL A 74 -2.61 0.40 17.63
C VAL A 74 -4.11 0.32 17.45
N ALA A 75 -4.88 0.55 18.52
CA ALA A 75 -6.32 0.33 18.49
C ALA A 75 -7.08 1.44 17.74
N ASN A 76 -6.71 2.70 17.96
CA ASN A 76 -7.34 3.85 17.33
C ASN A 76 -6.67 4.21 16.00
N ALA A 77 -7.35 5.03 15.20
CA ALA A 77 -6.80 5.59 13.97
C ALA A 77 -5.46 6.31 14.21
N VAL A 78 -4.50 6.07 13.31
CA VAL A 78 -3.19 6.70 13.36
C VAL A 78 -2.99 7.57 12.12
N SER A 79 -2.57 8.81 12.37
CA SER A 79 -2.09 9.70 11.32
C SER A 79 -0.64 10.09 11.65
N PHE A 80 0.29 9.67 10.80
CA PHE A 80 1.66 10.15 10.87
C PHE A 80 1.77 11.50 10.17
N ALA A 81 2.36 12.47 10.87
CA ALA A 81 2.52 13.83 10.38
C ALA A 81 3.94 14.37 10.66
N ASN A 82 4.91 13.48 10.84
CA ASN A 82 6.30 13.85 11.08
C ASN A 82 6.93 14.59 9.89
N ASP A 83 7.89 15.47 10.19
CA ASP A 83 8.44 16.42 9.21
C ASP A 83 9.52 15.80 8.29
N GLY A 84 10.03 14.61 8.60
CA GLY A 84 11.01 13.90 7.82
C GLY A 84 10.51 12.51 7.40
N THR A 85 11.39 11.53 7.48
CA THR A 85 11.13 10.17 6.99
C THR A 85 10.27 9.36 7.96
N LEU A 86 9.50 8.42 7.38
CA LEU A 86 8.73 7.42 8.11
C LEU A 86 9.08 6.03 7.60
N ILE A 87 9.48 5.14 8.50
CA ILE A 87 9.66 3.71 8.20
C ILE A 87 8.60 2.92 8.98
N LEU A 88 7.79 2.15 8.29
CA LEU A 88 6.79 1.26 8.87
C LEU A 88 7.11 -0.19 8.58
N GLY A 89 7.00 -1.00 9.60
CA GLY A 89 7.14 -2.44 9.51
C GLY A 89 8.57 -2.94 9.44
N THR A 90 8.69 -4.25 9.37
CA THR A 90 9.93 -5.00 9.15
C THR A 90 9.63 -6.17 8.22
N ASN A 91 10.64 -6.63 7.48
CA ASN A 91 10.46 -7.73 6.54
C ASN A 91 9.89 -8.98 7.25
N GLY A 92 8.77 -9.50 6.72
CA GLY A 92 8.04 -10.62 7.28
C GLY A 92 7.24 -10.32 8.55
N GLY A 93 7.28 -9.07 9.08
CA GLY A 93 6.49 -8.65 10.23
C GLY A 93 5.09 -8.17 9.88
N THR A 94 4.24 -8.00 10.91
CA THR A 94 2.90 -7.44 10.77
C THR A 94 2.70 -6.30 11.75
N GLN A 95 2.21 -5.16 11.25
CA GLN A 95 1.73 -4.05 12.08
C GLN A 95 0.24 -3.85 11.85
N THR A 96 -0.53 -3.77 12.92
CA THR A 96 -1.99 -3.63 12.86
C THR A 96 -2.42 -2.26 13.40
N TYR A 97 -3.10 -1.50 12.57
CA TYR A 97 -3.68 -0.19 12.88
C TYR A 97 -5.20 -0.33 12.86
N ASN A 98 -5.78 -0.87 13.96
CA ASN A 98 -7.18 -1.28 13.98
C ASN A 98 -8.17 -0.20 13.56
N GLY A 99 -7.95 1.05 13.95
CA GLY A 99 -8.81 2.18 13.58
C GLY A 99 -8.43 2.89 12.29
N GLY A 100 -7.48 2.32 11.52
CA GLY A 100 -7.02 2.89 10.25
C GLY A 100 -5.67 3.59 10.32
N LEU A 101 -5.06 3.78 9.14
CA LEU A 101 -3.74 4.37 8.97
C LEU A 101 -3.75 5.45 7.91
N THR A 102 -3.14 6.61 8.22
CA THR A 102 -2.91 7.70 7.27
C THR A 102 -1.44 8.15 7.31
N THR A 103 -0.81 8.28 6.14
CA THR A 103 0.57 8.78 6.00
C THR A 103 0.69 9.99 5.06
N THR A 104 -0.42 10.54 4.58
CA THR A 104 -0.42 11.64 3.59
C THR A 104 0.15 12.95 4.10
N SER A 105 0.31 13.12 5.41
CA SER A 105 0.88 14.32 6.06
C SER A 105 2.37 14.15 6.40
N VAL A 106 2.99 13.05 6.09
CA VAL A 106 4.45 12.86 6.23
C VAL A 106 5.15 13.70 5.16
N SER A 107 6.07 14.57 5.58
CA SER A 107 6.74 15.50 4.65
C SER A 107 7.87 14.82 3.87
N GLY A 108 8.49 13.81 4.44
CA GLY A 108 9.60 13.07 3.83
C GLY A 108 9.18 11.76 3.16
N THR A 109 10.14 10.88 2.95
CA THR A 109 9.90 9.57 2.35
C THR A 109 9.21 8.63 3.33
N VAL A 110 8.16 7.94 2.87
CA VAL A 110 7.54 6.81 3.57
C VAL A 110 8.13 5.52 3.02
N THR A 111 8.68 4.69 3.90
CA THR A 111 9.21 3.36 3.56
C THR A 111 8.37 2.29 4.23
N LEU A 112 7.96 1.30 3.46
CA LEU A 112 7.10 0.22 3.92
C LEU A 112 7.83 -1.13 3.88
N ASN A 113 7.56 -1.97 4.89
CA ASN A 113 8.07 -3.33 4.98
C ASN A 113 6.99 -4.27 5.54
N GLY A 114 6.96 -5.52 5.06
CA GLY A 114 6.10 -6.57 5.59
C GLY A 114 4.61 -6.27 5.44
N THR A 115 3.81 -6.62 6.44
CA THR A 115 2.35 -6.46 6.40
C THR A 115 1.88 -5.26 7.22
N ILE A 116 1.12 -4.39 6.58
CA ILE A 116 0.38 -3.28 7.19
C ILE A 116 -1.10 -3.64 7.14
N ALA A 117 -1.71 -3.82 8.29
CA ALA A 117 -3.09 -4.28 8.41
C ALA A 117 -3.98 -3.29 9.17
N THR A 118 -5.28 -3.28 8.84
CA THR A 118 -6.33 -2.65 9.65
C THR A 118 -7.48 -3.64 9.87
N SER A 119 -8.44 -3.29 10.72
CA SER A 119 -9.60 -4.12 11.02
C SER A 119 -10.89 -3.53 10.45
N ASP A 120 -11.07 -3.58 9.13
CA ASP A 120 -12.20 -2.99 8.40
C ASP A 120 -12.15 -1.45 8.30
N ASP A 121 -10.99 -0.85 8.61
CA ASP A 121 -10.75 0.58 8.54
C ASP A 121 -9.80 0.95 7.40
N ALA A 122 -9.80 2.24 7.03
CA ALA A 122 -9.09 2.69 5.86
C ALA A 122 -7.55 2.68 6.03
N VAL A 123 -6.86 2.34 4.94
CA VAL A 123 -5.42 2.60 4.74
C VAL A 123 -5.27 3.69 3.70
N VAL A 124 -4.75 4.86 4.11
CA VAL A 124 -4.56 6.02 3.21
C VAL A 124 -3.09 6.40 3.20
N LEU A 125 -2.39 6.00 2.16
CA LEU A 125 -0.97 6.24 2.01
C LEU A 125 -0.70 7.43 1.07
N GLY A 126 0.26 8.26 1.43
CA GLY A 126 0.95 9.16 0.51
C GLY A 126 1.84 8.36 -0.45
N ALA A 127 2.80 9.05 -1.08
CA ALA A 127 3.83 8.36 -1.85
C ALA A 127 4.70 7.50 -0.91
N ALA A 128 5.05 6.28 -1.34
CA ALA A 128 5.83 5.36 -0.53
C ALA A 128 6.81 4.52 -1.36
N THR A 129 7.84 4.02 -0.70
CA THR A 129 8.82 3.10 -1.27
C THR A 129 8.76 1.77 -0.52
N LEU A 130 8.72 0.68 -1.25
CA LEU A 130 8.85 -0.66 -0.69
C LEU A 130 10.34 -0.94 -0.44
N ALA A 131 10.67 -1.48 0.73
CA ALA A 131 12.02 -1.93 1.06
C ALA A 131 12.09 -3.46 1.25
N SER A 132 10.99 -4.14 1.04
CA SER A 132 10.79 -5.59 0.96
C SER A 132 9.42 -5.84 0.35
N ASP A 133 9.00 -7.09 0.23
CA ASP A 133 7.61 -7.41 -0.07
C ASP A 133 6.67 -6.75 0.95
N VAL A 134 5.61 -6.11 0.43
CA VAL A 134 4.63 -5.41 1.24
C VAL A 134 3.22 -5.93 0.98
N THR A 135 2.53 -6.24 2.06
CA THR A 135 1.10 -6.54 2.03
C THR A 135 0.33 -5.41 2.73
N LEU A 136 -0.58 -4.78 2.02
CA LEU A 136 -1.59 -3.87 2.58
C LEU A 136 -2.90 -4.64 2.71
N ASN A 137 -3.40 -4.79 3.94
CA ASN A 137 -4.62 -5.54 4.20
C ASN A 137 -5.57 -4.74 5.10
N SER A 138 -6.66 -4.26 4.54
CA SER A 138 -7.66 -3.49 5.28
C SER A 138 -8.82 -4.33 5.82
N ALA A 139 -8.77 -5.65 5.67
CA ALA A 139 -9.90 -6.55 5.93
C ALA A 139 -11.15 -6.20 5.08
N GLY A 140 -11.62 -4.99 5.07
CA GLY A 140 -12.75 -4.55 4.25
C GLY A 140 -12.86 -3.04 4.16
N GLY A 141 -11.97 -2.32 4.83
CA GLY A 141 -11.83 -0.88 4.70
C GLY A 141 -11.28 -0.46 3.33
N ALA A 142 -11.46 0.78 2.96
CA ALA A 142 -10.89 1.31 1.73
C ALA A 142 -9.36 1.39 1.81
N ILE A 143 -8.67 1.03 0.72
CA ILE A 143 -7.24 1.29 0.57
C ILE A 143 -7.03 2.34 -0.52
N SER A 144 -6.29 3.39 -0.21
CA SER A 144 -5.89 4.42 -1.17
C SER A 144 -4.39 4.67 -1.06
N THR A 145 -3.69 4.67 -2.19
CA THR A 145 -2.25 4.94 -2.22
C THR A 145 -1.91 6.10 -3.14
N GLY A 146 -0.90 6.88 -2.77
CA GLY A 146 -0.16 7.71 -3.70
C GLY A 146 0.74 6.87 -4.60
N ALA A 147 1.82 7.48 -5.10
CA ALA A 147 2.79 6.74 -5.91
C ALA A 147 3.56 5.72 -5.06
N ILE A 148 3.70 4.50 -5.57
CA ILE A 148 4.47 3.42 -4.94
C ILE A 148 5.67 3.08 -5.84
N THR A 149 6.85 3.05 -5.24
CA THR A 149 8.08 2.58 -5.88
C THR A 149 8.68 1.41 -5.10
N GLY A 150 9.59 0.67 -5.70
CA GLY A 150 10.25 -0.45 -5.05
C GLY A 150 11.50 -0.87 -5.83
N THR A 151 11.86 -2.12 -5.73
CA THR A 151 12.93 -2.74 -6.50
C THR A 151 12.39 -3.92 -7.33
N SER A 152 13.23 -4.46 -8.20
CA SER A 152 12.87 -5.61 -9.06
C SER A 152 12.62 -6.92 -8.31
N THR A 153 12.69 -6.92 -7.00
CA THR A 153 12.45 -8.08 -6.14
C THR A 153 11.29 -7.86 -5.17
N ASP A 154 10.74 -6.64 -5.08
CA ASP A 154 9.70 -6.31 -4.10
C ASP A 154 8.32 -6.51 -4.72
N ASP A 155 7.48 -7.26 -4.04
CA ASP A 155 6.09 -7.50 -4.40
C ASP A 155 5.15 -6.58 -3.63
N LEU A 156 4.13 -6.04 -4.31
CA LEU A 156 3.04 -5.29 -3.69
C LEU A 156 1.75 -6.12 -3.73
N ILE A 157 1.25 -6.48 -2.57
CA ILE A 157 -0.02 -7.18 -2.40
C ILE A 157 -1.00 -6.25 -1.68
N VAL A 158 -2.18 -6.02 -2.27
CA VAL A 158 -3.20 -5.12 -1.72
C VAL A 158 -4.52 -5.88 -1.61
N THR A 159 -5.06 -5.99 -0.41
CA THR A 159 -6.29 -6.75 -0.15
C THR A 159 -7.29 -5.92 0.65
N SER A 160 -8.50 -5.80 0.11
CA SER A 160 -9.67 -5.20 0.78
C SER A 160 -10.89 -6.07 0.49
N SER A 161 -11.11 -7.10 1.33
CA SER A 161 -12.18 -8.07 1.08
C SER A 161 -12.72 -8.61 2.40
N GLY A 162 -13.97 -8.34 2.72
CA GLY A 162 -14.61 -8.89 3.93
C GLY A 162 -15.48 -7.91 4.70
N GLY A 163 -15.27 -6.61 4.55
CA GLY A 163 -16.06 -5.57 5.23
C GLY A 163 -17.10 -4.90 4.34
N SER A 164 -17.39 -3.65 4.65
CA SER A 164 -18.50 -2.91 4.03
C SER A 164 -18.09 -2.07 2.81
N THR A 165 -16.85 -1.61 2.73
CA THR A 165 -16.39 -0.70 1.65
C THR A 165 -15.68 -1.45 0.54
N ASN A 166 -14.72 -2.30 0.89
CA ASN A 166 -14.00 -3.23 -0.01
C ASN A 166 -13.50 -2.58 -1.30
N THR A 167 -12.94 -1.37 -1.23
CA THR A 167 -12.46 -0.64 -2.40
C THR A 167 -10.97 -0.40 -2.34
N ILE A 168 -10.32 -0.45 -3.49
CA ILE A 168 -8.90 -0.13 -3.65
C ILE A 168 -8.74 0.96 -4.70
N SER A 169 -7.97 2.01 -4.37
CA SER A 169 -7.56 3.07 -5.30
C SER A 169 -6.03 3.13 -5.31
N LEU A 170 -5.42 2.77 -6.42
CA LEU A 170 -3.96 2.74 -6.57
C LEU A 170 -3.48 3.95 -7.37
N GLY A 171 -2.55 4.70 -6.82
CA GLY A 171 -1.76 5.70 -7.53
C GLY A 171 -0.79 5.07 -8.54
N ALA A 172 0.17 5.84 -9.01
CA ALA A 172 1.20 5.30 -9.89
C ALA A 172 2.03 4.23 -9.17
N ILE A 173 2.32 3.13 -9.85
CA ILE A 173 3.18 2.07 -9.31
C ILE A 173 4.36 1.87 -10.27
N GLY A 174 5.57 1.84 -9.72
CA GLY A 174 6.79 1.76 -10.50
C GLY A 174 7.27 3.13 -10.96
N GLY A 175 7.69 3.26 -12.22
CA GLY A 175 8.27 4.50 -12.76
C GLY A 175 9.77 4.59 -12.53
N SER A 176 10.24 5.33 -11.53
CA SER A 176 11.68 5.44 -11.23
C SER A 176 12.23 4.28 -10.40
N GLY A 177 11.36 3.44 -9.82
CA GLY A 177 11.71 2.25 -9.02
C GLY A 177 10.60 1.23 -9.18
N ASN A 178 10.76 0.33 -10.17
CA ASN A 178 9.72 -0.61 -10.55
C ASN A 178 9.64 -1.77 -9.55
N VAL A 179 8.42 -2.12 -9.16
CA VAL A 179 8.13 -3.31 -8.33
C VAL A 179 8.13 -4.57 -9.19
N HIS A 180 8.34 -5.73 -8.57
CA HIS A 180 8.33 -7.02 -9.27
C HIS A 180 6.89 -7.41 -9.63
N ASN A 181 6.04 -7.61 -8.64
CA ASN A 181 4.65 -7.98 -8.84
C ASN A 181 3.68 -6.98 -8.19
N VAL A 182 2.52 -6.81 -8.83
CA VAL A 182 1.39 -6.06 -8.29
C VAL A 182 0.17 -6.96 -8.26
N SER A 183 -0.34 -7.25 -7.06
CA SER A 183 -1.57 -8.01 -6.86
C SER A 183 -2.56 -7.21 -6.05
N ALA A 184 -3.76 -6.95 -6.58
CA ALA A 184 -4.82 -6.26 -5.85
C ALA A 184 -6.11 -7.07 -5.89
N THR A 185 -6.71 -7.30 -4.71
CA THR A 185 -7.99 -7.99 -4.56
C THR A 185 -8.95 -7.14 -3.74
N ALA A 186 -10.09 -6.80 -4.33
CA ALA A 186 -11.13 -6.02 -3.68
C ALA A 186 -12.49 -6.72 -3.75
N GLY A 187 -13.28 -6.61 -2.69
CA GLY A 187 -14.64 -7.16 -2.66
C GLY A 187 -15.66 -6.35 -3.48
N THR A 188 -15.35 -5.09 -3.81
CA THR A 188 -16.25 -4.20 -4.57
C THR A 188 -15.59 -3.64 -5.81
N SER A 189 -14.52 -2.86 -5.68
CA SER A 189 -13.89 -2.24 -6.84
C SER A 189 -12.41 -1.94 -6.66
N ILE A 190 -11.69 -1.95 -7.79
CA ILE A 190 -10.33 -1.44 -7.93
C ILE A 190 -10.36 -0.27 -8.92
N THR A 191 -9.71 0.83 -8.56
CA THR A 191 -9.50 1.99 -9.43
C THR A 191 -8.01 2.26 -9.55
N LEU A 192 -7.49 2.34 -10.77
CA LEU A 192 -6.15 2.82 -11.03
C LEU A 192 -6.22 4.33 -11.35
N THR A 193 -5.46 5.13 -10.61
CA THR A 193 -5.38 6.59 -10.80
C THR A 193 -4.01 7.03 -11.34
N GLY A 194 -3.09 6.09 -11.55
CA GLY A 194 -1.78 6.30 -12.13
C GLY A 194 -1.27 5.05 -12.84
N ASN A 195 -0.24 5.22 -13.66
CA ASN A 195 0.35 4.13 -14.43
C ASN A 195 0.92 3.04 -13.53
N VAL A 196 0.88 1.80 -14.01
CA VAL A 196 1.48 0.65 -13.35
C VAL A 196 2.58 0.10 -14.25
N THR A 197 3.82 0.14 -13.78
CA THR A 197 4.98 -0.39 -14.51
C THR A 197 5.71 -1.39 -13.61
N THR A 198 5.86 -2.62 -14.09
CA THR A 198 6.60 -3.65 -13.35
C THR A 198 8.08 -3.66 -13.76
N ALA A 199 8.89 -4.33 -12.94
CA ALA A 199 10.31 -4.44 -13.17
C ALA A 199 10.63 -5.37 -14.33
N ASN A 200 11.79 -5.15 -14.98
CA ASN A 200 12.38 -6.07 -15.95
C ASN A 200 12.97 -7.30 -15.22
N ALA A 201 12.10 -8.15 -14.71
CA ALA A 201 12.45 -9.33 -13.93
C ALA A 201 11.59 -10.52 -14.36
N SER A 202 12.16 -11.71 -14.33
CA SER A 202 11.44 -12.93 -14.70
C SER A 202 10.28 -13.21 -13.75
N GLY A 203 9.08 -13.42 -14.30
CA GLY A 203 7.88 -13.72 -13.54
C GLY A 203 7.12 -12.51 -13.02
N ASN A 204 7.47 -11.30 -13.47
CA ASN A 204 6.71 -10.09 -13.16
C ASN A 204 5.25 -10.21 -13.59
N THR A 205 4.33 -9.66 -12.78
CA THR A 205 2.89 -9.79 -13.04
C THR A 205 2.12 -8.56 -12.54
N VAL A 206 0.99 -8.29 -13.20
CA VAL A 206 -0.08 -7.43 -12.66
C VAL A 206 -1.36 -8.25 -12.59
N SER A 207 -1.92 -8.42 -11.39
CA SER A 207 -3.14 -9.18 -11.15
C SER A 207 -4.15 -8.31 -10.40
N LEU A 208 -5.29 -8.01 -11.03
CA LEU A 208 -6.38 -7.23 -10.45
C LEU A 208 -7.63 -8.11 -10.37
N ASN A 209 -8.20 -8.25 -9.17
CA ASN A 209 -9.37 -9.09 -8.92
C ASN A 209 -10.44 -8.31 -8.15
N ALA A 210 -11.52 -7.94 -8.81
CA ALA A 210 -12.67 -7.28 -8.19
C ALA A 210 -13.92 -7.41 -9.06
N PRO A 211 -15.15 -7.30 -8.50
CA PRO A 211 -16.37 -7.19 -9.30
C PRO A 211 -16.34 -6.05 -10.30
N SER A 212 -15.73 -4.91 -9.94
CA SER A 212 -15.56 -3.76 -10.84
C SER A 212 -14.10 -3.29 -10.86
N ILE A 213 -13.54 -3.11 -12.05
CA ILE A 213 -12.21 -2.52 -12.23
C ILE A 213 -12.33 -1.29 -13.13
N ASN A 214 -11.79 -0.16 -12.67
CA ASN A 214 -11.68 1.07 -13.42
C ASN A 214 -10.21 1.39 -13.64
N ILE A 215 -9.77 1.30 -14.88
CA ILE A 215 -8.37 1.57 -15.25
C ILE A 215 -8.15 2.98 -15.84
N GLY A 216 -9.23 3.77 -15.99
CA GLY A 216 -9.12 5.18 -16.37
C GLY A 216 -8.23 5.42 -17.61
N ASN A 217 -7.55 6.55 -17.63
CA ASN A 217 -6.58 6.91 -18.67
C ASN A 217 -5.16 6.62 -18.16
N VAL A 218 -4.82 5.35 -17.95
CA VAL A 218 -3.53 4.91 -17.44
C VAL A 218 -2.90 3.85 -18.34
N THR A 219 -1.59 3.67 -18.22
CA THR A 219 -0.86 2.57 -18.84
C THR A 219 -0.54 1.51 -17.80
N ILE A 220 -0.82 0.25 -18.11
CA ILE A 220 -0.28 -0.91 -17.42
C ILE A 220 0.79 -1.49 -18.34
N ASP A 221 2.03 -1.44 -17.89
CA ASP A 221 3.20 -1.82 -18.68
C ASP A 221 4.00 -2.90 -17.94
N THR A 222 3.92 -4.10 -18.46
CA THR A 222 4.74 -5.24 -18.04
C THR A 222 5.68 -5.71 -19.16
N ASN A 223 5.70 -4.97 -20.29
CA ASN A 223 6.58 -5.21 -21.43
C ASN A 223 7.97 -4.63 -21.14
N ASN A 224 8.92 -5.51 -20.93
CA ASN A 224 10.27 -5.13 -20.57
C ASN A 224 11.29 -5.72 -21.57
N THR A 225 12.46 -5.13 -21.64
CA THR A 225 13.49 -5.48 -22.63
C THR A 225 13.86 -6.98 -22.69
N ASN A 226 13.81 -7.68 -21.57
CA ASN A 226 14.21 -9.09 -21.47
C ASN A 226 13.14 -10.00 -20.89
N HIS A 227 12.15 -9.46 -20.18
CA HIS A 227 11.16 -10.22 -19.43
C HIS A 227 9.81 -9.52 -19.50
N ASP A 228 8.93 -10.05 -20.33
CA ASP A 228 7.54 -9.62 -20.38
C ASP A 228 6.74 -10.28 -19.25
N GLY A 229 5.79 -9.55 -18.70
CA GLY A 229 5.01 -10.00 -17.57
C GLY A 229 3.53 -10.20 -17.88
N ASN A 230 2.92 -11.16 -17.23
CA ASN A 230 1.50 -11.43 -17.41
C ASN A 230 0.64 -10.34 -16.77
N VAL A 231 -0.46 -10.00 -17.45
CA VAL A 231 -1.51 -9.14 -16.90
C VAL A 231 -2.80 -9.93 -16.78
N SER A 232 -3.44 -9.93 -15.63
CA SER A 232 -4.67 -10.66 -15.38
C SER A 232 -5.72 -9.77 -14.72
N PHE A 233 -6.89 -9.68 -15.32
CA PHE A 233 -8.07 -9.05 -14.73
C PHE A 233 -9.13 -10.10 -14.47
N ILE A 234 -9.55 -10.24 -13.21
CA ILE A 234 -10.69 -11.06 -12.80
C ILE A 234 -11.79 -10.09 -12.42
N VAL A 235 -12.78 -9.89 -13.32
CA VAL A 235 -13.68 -8.75 -13.25
C VAL A 235 -15.04 -9.09 -13.86
N ASN A 236 -16.12 -8.48 -13.33
CA ASN A 236 -17.44 -8.51 -13.97
C ASN A 236 -17.71 -7.25 -14.80
N THR A 237 -17.22 -6.10 -14.35
CA THR A 237 -17.37 -4.83 -15.08
C THR A 237 -16.00 -4.14 -15.17
N LEU A 238 -15.50 -3.99 -16.40
CA LEU A 238 -14.27 -3.25 -16.69
C LEU A 238 -14.65 -1.90 -17.30
N SER A 239 -14.30 -0.82 -16.60
CA SER A 239 -14.44 0.55 -17.10
C SER A 239 -13.10 1.07 -17.55
N ASN A 240 -13.04 1.59 -18.76
CA ASN A 240 -11.81 2.10 -19.36
C ASN A 240 -12.08 3.38 -20.16
N SER A 241 -11.08 4.25 -20.24
CA SER A 241 -11.09 5.41 -21.13
C SER A 241 -9.65 5.77 -21.50
N GLY A 242 -9.22 5.38 -22.69
CA GLY A 242 -7.91 5.76 -23.23
C GLY A 242 -6.72 5.07 -22.52
N HIS A 243 -6.92 3.90 -21.92
CA HIS A 243 -5.87 3.10 -21.29
C HIS A 243 -5.04 2.33 -22.32
N THR A 244 -3.88 1.87 -21.88
CA THR A 244 -3.04 0.90 -22.59
C THR A 244 -2.67 -0.22 -21.63
N VAL A 245 -2.79 -1.47 -22.09
CA VAL A 245 -2.21 -2.63 -21.41
C VAL A 245 -1.17 -3.20 -22.35
N ASP A 246 0.08 -3.18 -21.94
CA ASP A 246 1.21 -3.70 -22.71
C ASP A 246 1.87 -4.85 -21.93
N ALA A 247 1.57 -6.06 -22.35
CA ALA A 247 2.13 -7.29 -21.79
C ALA A 247 3.28 -7.85 -22.67
N GLY A 248 3.64 -7.17 -23.75
CA GLY A 248 4.65 -7.63 -24.68
C GLY A 248 4.25 -8.99 -25.30
N THR A 249 5.12 -9.98 -25.17
CA THR A 249 4.87 -11.36 -25.64
C THR A 249 4.24 -12.26 -24.57
N ALA A 250 4.00 -11.74 -23.36
CA ALA A 250 3.37 -12.49 -22.27
C ALA A 250 1.84 -12.49 -22.40
N THR A 251 1.16 -13.11 -21.45
CA THR A 251 -0.30 -13.29 -21.51
C THR A 251 -1.02 -12.09 -20.92
N PHE A 252 -1.98 -11.53 -21.65
CA PHE A 252 -3.04 -10.71 -21.10
C PHE A 252 -4.32 -11.55 -20.99
N GLN A 253 -4.91 -11.60 -19.79
CA GLN A 253 -6.10 -12.38 -19.51
C GLN A 253 -7.19 -11.51 -18.87
N ILE A 254 -8.42 -11.69 -19.34
CA ILE A 254 -9.63 -11.18 -18.65
C ILE A 254 -10.53 -12.37 -18.37
N ALA A 255 -10.95 -12.52 -17.12
CA ALA A 255 -11.86 -13.58 -16.69
C ALA A 255 -12.98 -13.00 -15.81
N PRO A 256 -14.19 -13.60 -15.79
CA PRO A 256 -15.26 -13.13 -14.92
C PRO A 256 -14.92 -13.39 -13.45
N ASN A 257 -15.24 -12.40 -12.60
CA ASN A 257 -15.10 -12.52 -11.14
C ASN A 257 -16.12 -13.50 -10.55
N THR A 258 -17.27 -13.67 -11.19
CA THR A 258 -18.29 -14.68 -10.83
C THR A 258 -18.57 -15.60 -12.00
N ALA A 259 -18.68 -16.91 -11.74
CA ALA A 259 -18.84 -17.94 -12.76
C ALA A 259 -20.08 -17.78 -13.67
N SER A 260 -21.08 -16.99 -13.26
CA SER A 260 -22.30 -16.73 -14.04
C SER A 260 -22.19 -15.50 -14.96
N HIS A 261 -21.10 -14.73 -14.88
CA HIS A 261 -20.89 -13.56 -15.73
C HIS A 261 -20.26 -13.96 -17.07
N VAL A 262 -20.71 -13.31 -18.13
CA VAL A 262 -20.12 -13.40 -19.47
C VAL A 262 -19.41 -12.06 -19.74
N ILE A 263 -18.18 -12.12 -20.21
CA ILE A 263 -17.48 -10.93 -20.68
C ILE A 263 -17.83 -10.77 -22.16
N GLU A 264 -18.52 -9.68 -22.46
CA GLU A 264 -18.85 -9.31 -23.84
C GLU A 264 -17.92 -8.19 -24.32
N PHE A 265 -17.28 -8.40 -25.44
CA PHE A 265 -16.53 -7.35 -26.14
C PHE A 265 -17.48 -6.67 -27.12
N ALA A 266 -17.93 -5.47 -26.82
CA ALA A 266 -18.85 -4.72 -27.67
C ALA A 266 -18.09 -3.79 -28.61
N SER A 267 -18.41 -3.86 -29.89
CA SER A 267 -17.81 -3.02 -30.96
C SER A 267 -18.37 -1.59 -31.02
N SER A 268 -19.21 -1.16 -30.12
CA SER A 268 -19.82 0.16 -30.14
C SER A 268 -19.34 1.01 -28.96
N ASN A 269 -19.03 2.25 -29.25
CA ASN A 269 -18.44 3.31 -28.42
C ASN A 269 -19.31 3.74 -27.21
N SER A 270 -19.85 2.80 -26.44
CA SER A 270 -20.71 3.05 -25.27
C SER A 270 -20.01 2.87 -23.93
N GLY A 271 -18.66 3.06 -23.89
CA GLY A 271 -17.88 2.97 -22.64
C GLY A 271 -17.50 1.54 -22.23
N ASN A 272 -17.87 0.54 -23.02
CA ASN A 272 -17.42 -0.84 -22.89
C ASN A 272 -16.14 -1.05 -23.72
N ILE A 273 -15.41 -2.10 -23.43
CA ILE A 273 -14.18 -2.49 -24.13
C ILE A 273 -14.46 -2.48 -25.65
N SER A 274 -13.82 -1.56 -26.39
CA SER A 274 -13.86 -1.55 -27.86
C SER A 274 -12.71 -2.41 -28.39
N GLU A 275 -12.88 -2.96 -29.62
CA GLU A 275 -11.81 -3.69 -30.33
C GLU A 275 -10.52 -2.88 -30.46
N ASP A 276 -10.60 -1.53 -30.42
CA ASP A 276 -9.45 -0.63 -30.47
C ASP A 276 -8.66 -0.55 -29.15
N ALA A 277 -9.16 -1.17 -28.06
CA ALA A 277 -8.51 -1.19 -26.74
C ALA A 277 -7.58 -2.40 -26.58
N PHE A 278 -7.69 -3.40 -27.44
CA PHE A 278 -6.85 -4.60 -27.44
C PHE A 278 -6.28 -4.75 -28.84
N TYR A 279 -4.99 -4.51 -28.99
CA TYR A 279 -4.33 -4.74 -30.28
C TYR A 279 -4.21 -6.23 -30.57
N ASP A 280 -4.24 -6.59 -31.86
CA ASP A 280 -4.16 -7.98 -32.37
C ASP A 280 -2.90 -8.74 -31.88
N SER A 281 -1.87 -8.02 -31.46
CA SER A 281 -0.68 -8.56 -30.80
C SER A 281 -0.95 -9.10 -29.39
N ASP A 282 -2.04 -8.68 -28.74
CA ASP A 282 -2.37 -9.06 -27.36
C ASP A 282 -3.16 -10.39 -27.30
N PHE A 283 -3.57 -10.92 -28.46
CA PHE A 283 -4.35 -12.15 -28.59
C PHE A 283 -3.67 -13.25 -29.42
N SER A 284 -2.39 -13.15 -29.68
CA SER A 284 -1.64 -14.14 -30.48
C SER A 284 -0.98 -15.25 -29.65
#